data_131afdbdc655f5fa64a4caf6d8c0a885
#
_entry.id   131afdbdc655f5fa64a4caf6d8c0a885
#
_cell.length_a   1.000
_cell.length_b   1.000
_cell.length_c   1.000
_cell.angle_alpha   90.00
_cell.angle_beta   90.00
_cell.angle_gamma   90.00
#
_symmetry.space_group_name_H-M   'P 1'
#
loop_
_entity.id
_entity.type
_entity.pdbx_description
1 polymer ?
#
loop_
_entity_poly.entity_id
_entity_poly.type
_entity_poly.pdbx_seq_one_letter_code
_entity_poly.pdbx_strand_id
1 'polypeptide(L)'
;MAERRLADFALNAIPARLDRLLADFSDRYGVTEPEGVLIDIPLPHREIASIVGSTRESVTVRLNAMRREGTIKFVKRRILIKRPASLV
;
A
#
# COMPACT_ATOMS: atom_id res chain seq x y z
N MET A 1 -29.68 -4.59 2.59
CA MET A 1 -28.82 -4.32 1.41
C MET A 1 -28.07 -3.01 1.55
N ALA A 2 -28.76 -1.90 1.77
CA ALA A 2 -28.09 -0.61 1.92
C ALA A 2 -27.15 -0.56 3.14
N GLU A 3 -27.59 -1.11 4.26
CA GLU A 3 -26.77 -1.15 5.47
C GLU A 3 -25.51 -1.98 5.29
N ARG A 4 -25.65 -3.13 4.61
CA ARG A 4 -24.52 -4.00 4.35
C ARG A 4 -23.51 -3.32 3.44
N ARG A 5 -23.99 -2.59 2.43
CA ARG A 5 -23.14 -1.86 1.51
C ARG A 5 -22.38 -0.75 2.23
N LEU A 6 -23.03 -0.05 3.15
CA LEU A 6 -22.37 0.98 3.94
C LEU A 6 -21.30 0.39 4.85
N ALA A 7 -21.60 -0.76 5.48
CA ALA A 7 -20.65 -1.42 6.35
C ALA A 7 -19.43 -1.88 5.55
N ASP A 8 -19.64 -2.49 4.38
CA ASP A 8 -18.55 -2.92 3.52
C ASP A 8 -17.69 -1.74 3.08
N PHE A 9 -18.33 -0.62 2.71
CA PHE A 9 -17.62 0.58 2.30
C PHE A 9 -16.76 1.12 3.46
N ALA A 10 -17.33 1.22 4.66
CA ALA A 10 -16.60 1.72 5.82
C ALA A 10 -15.44 0.80 6.21
N LEU A 11 -15.66 -0.51 6.19
CA LEU A 11 -14.64 -1.49 6.58
C LEU A 11 -13.50 -1.57 5.56
N ASN A 12 -13.79 -1.33 4.28
CA ASN A 12 -12.81 -1.49 3.22
C ASN A 12 -12.23 -0.16 2.72
N ALA A 13 -12.70 0.97 3.26
CA ALA A 13 -12.24 2.28 2.79
C ALA A 13 -10.74 2.48 3.00
N ILE A 14 -10.21 2.09 4.16
CA ILE A 14 -8.81 2.31 4.49
C ILE A 14 -7.87 1.44 3.62
N PRO A 15 -8.11 0.11 3.48
CA PRO A 15 -7.30 -0.68 2.56
C PRO A 15 -7.34 -0.15 1.12
N ALA A 16 -8.51 0.26 0.63
CA ALA A 16 -8.64 0.81 -0.72
C ALA A 16 -7.86 2.11 -0.87
N ARG A 17 -7.89 2.98 0.15
CA ARG A 17 -7.14 4.24 0.12
C ARG A 17 -5.65 3.99 0.14
N LEU A 18 -5.19 2.99 0.90
CA LEU A 18 -3.79 2.63 0.94
C LEU A 18 -3.32 2.11 -0.40
N ASP A 19 -4.11 1.24 -1.03
CA ASP A 19 -3.79 0.71 -2.36
C ASP A 19 -3.70 1.84 -3.39
N ARG A 20 -4.63 2.79 -3.33
CA ARG A 20 -4.62 3.94 -4.24
C ARG A 20 -3.40 4.84 -4.00
N LEU A 21 -3.05 5.06 -2.74
CA LEU A 21 -1.87 5.86 -2.42
C LEU A 21 -0.61 5.21 -2.99
N LEU A 22 -0.46 3.91 -2.82
CA LEU A 22 0.69 3.20 -3.34
C LEU A 22 0.74 3.28 -4.86
N ALA A 23 -0.40 3.14 -5.53
CA ALA A 23 -0.47 3.27 -6.98
C ALA A 23 -0.10 4.69 -7.45
N ASP A 24 -0.66 5.71 -6.80
CA ASP A 24 -0.36 7.11 -7.14
C ASP A 24 1.11 7.43 -6.93
N PHE A 25 1.67 6.96 -5.82
CA PHE A 25 3.08 7.24 -5.51
C PHE A 25 4.02 6.46 -6.41
N SER A 26 3.60 5.27 -6.84
CA SER A 26 4.41 4.52 -7.80
C SER A 26 4.42 5.23 -9.17
N ASP A 27 3.33 5.88 -9.54
CA ASP A 27 3.29 6.66 -10.77
C ASP A 27 4.15 7.91 -10.71
N ARG A 28 4.16 8.58 -9.55
CA ARG A 28 4.87 9.85 -9.39
C ARG A 28 6.34 9.68 -9.05
N TYR A 29 6.67 8.71 -8.24
CA TYR A 29 8.00 8.55 -7.67
C TYR A 29 8.60 7.19 -7.94
N GLY A 30 7.99 6.41 -8.82
CA GLY A 30 8.42 5.05 -9.08
C GLY A 30 9.66 4.97 -9.94
N VAL A 31 10.53 4.05 -9.59
CA VAL A 31 11.71 3.70 -10.37
C VAL A 31 11.59 2.22 -10.70
N THR A 32 11.69 1.88 -11.98
CA THR A 32 11.58 0.49 -12.40
C THR A 32 12.79 -0.30 -11.95
N GLU A 33 12.54 -1.40 -11.27
CA GLU A 33 13.55 -2.32 -10.78
C GLU A 33 13.26 -3.72 -11.34
N PRO A 34 14.22 -4.65 -11.29
CA PRO A 34 13.97 -6.02 -11.78
C PRO A 34 12.80 -6.70 -11.06
N GLU A 35 12.60 -6.45 -9.78
CA GLU A 35 11.54 -7.07 -8.99
C GLU A 35 10.20 -6.35 -9.08
N GLY A 36 10.18 -5.11 -9.55
CA GLY A 36 8.96 -4.33 -9.62
C GLY A 36 9.23 -2.85 -9.72
N VAL A 37 8.44 -2.05 -8.99
CA VAL A 37 8.57 -0.59 -8.98
C VAL A 37 8.89 -0.13 -7.58
N LEU A 38 10.03 0.53 -7.42
CA LEU A 38 10.43 1.14 -6.15
C LEU A 38 9.85 2.55 -6.07
N ILE A 39 9.11 2.82 -5.02
CA ILE A 39 8.66 4.18 -4.73
C ILE A 39 9.85 4.89 -4.09
N ASP A 40 10.51 5.75 -4.86
CA ASP A 40 11.82 6.30 -4.52
C ASP A 40 11.75 7.51 -3.60
N ILE A 41 10.90 7.41 -2.58
CA ILE A 41 10.86 8.37 -1.46
C ILE A 41 10.62 7.57 -0.19
N PRO A 42 11.15 8.02 0.95
CA PRO A 42 10.81 7.39 2.22
C PRO A 42 9.32 7.57 2.51
N LEU A 43 8.69 6.52 3.01
CA LEU A 43 7.26 6.53 3.35
C LEU A 43 7.08 6.04 4.78
N PRO A 44 7.31 6.90 5.79
CA PRO A 44 7.06 6.52 7.16
C PRO A 44 5.58 6.16 7.34
N HIS A 45 5.33 5.10 8.10
CA HIS A 45 3.95 4.62 8.30
C HIS A 45 3.05 5.70 8.90
N ARG A 46 3.61 6.57 9.71
CA ARG A 46 2.90 7.70 10.31
C ARG A 46 2.36 8.65 9.23
N GLU A 47 3.17 8.94 8.22
CA GLU A 47 2.75 9.82 7.14
C GLU A 47 1.70 9.15 6.26
N ILE A 48 1.88 7.87 5.97
CA ILE A 48 0.87 7.13 5.22
C ILE A 48 -0.46 7.16 5.98
N ALA A 49 -0.42 6.91 7.27
CA ALA A 49 -1.61 6.91 8.12
C ALA A 49 -2.33 8.27 8.06
N SER A 50 -1.57 9.34 8.09
CA SER A 50 -2.14 10.70 8.00
C SER A 50 -2.86 10.90 6.67
N ILE A 51 -2.29 10.42 5.57
CA ILE A 51 -2.88 10.60 4.25
C ILE A 51 -4.15 9.76 4.08
N VAL A 52 -4.12 8.51 4.53
CA VAL A 52 -5.27 7.61 4.34
C VAL A 52 -6.33 7.74 5.43
N GLY A 53 -6.06 8.53 6.48
CA GLY A 53 -7.02 8.73 7.57
C GLY A 53 -7.10 7.55 8.51
N SER A 54 -5.96 6.94 8.84
CA SER A 54 -5.91 5.79 9.73
C SER A 54 -4.85 5.99 10.81
N THR A 55 -4.59 4.96 11.58
CA THR A 55 -3.53 4.98 12.59
C THR A 55 -2.26 4.35 12.03
N ARG A 56 -1.11 4.71 12.60
CA ARG A 56 0.16 4.11 12.22
C ARG A 56 0.13 2.59 12.43
N GLU A 57 -0.50 2.15 13.51
CA GLU A 57 -0.59 0.72 13.83
C GLU A 57 -1.36 -0.05 12.76
N SER A 58 -2.49 0.49 12.32
CA SER A 58 -3.29 -0.14 11.27
C SER A 58 -2.54 -0.19 9.95
N VAL A 59 -1.84 0.89 9.59
CA VAL A 59 -1.02 0.93 8.38
C VAL A 59 0.09 -0.12 8.47
N THR A 60 0.77 -0.21 9.63
CA THR A 60 1.84 -1.17 9.82
C THR A 60 1.34 -2.61 9.66
N VAL A 61 0.18 -2.93 10.26
CA VAL A 61 -0.42 -4.26 10.13
C VAL A 61 -0.72 -4.57 8.66
N ARG A 62 -1.32 -3.62 7.94
CA ARG A 62 -1.69 -3.85 6.54
C ARG A 62 -0.46 -4.01 5.66
N LEU A 63 0.55 -3.16 5.82
CA LEU A 63 1.77 -3.25 5.02
C LEU A 63 2.53 -4.53 5.30
N ASN A 64 2.58 -4.96 6.56
CA ASN A 64 3.23 -6.22 6.90
C ASN A 64 2.48 -7.41 6.30
N ALA A 65 1.15 -7.36 6.24
CA ALA A 65 0.37 -8.40 5.58
C ALA A 65 0.71 -8.46 4.09
N MET A 66 0.77 -7.31 3.42
CA MET A 66 1.12 -7.25 2.00
C MET A 66 2.53 -7.79 1.77
N ARG A 67 3.46 -7.50 2.67
CA ARG A 67 4.82 -8.02 2.57
C ARG A 67 4.83 -9.55 2.68
N ARG A 68 4.09 -10.10 3.63
CA ARG A 68 3.98 -11.56 3.77
C ARG A 68 3.31 -12.21 2.57
N GLU A 69 2.35 -11.52 1.97
CA GLU A 69 1.69 -11.99 0.75
C GLU A 69 2.56 -11.89 -0.48
N GLY A 70 3.67 -11.20 -0.38
CA GLY A 70 4.61 -11.05 -1.49
C GLY A 70 4.23 -9.95 -2.48
N THR A 71 3.32 -9.05 -2.13
CA THR A 71 2.93 -7.95 -3.02
C THR A 71 3.85 -6.75 -2.90
N ILE A 72 4.49 -6.57 -1.75
CA ILE A 72 5.46 -5.50 -1.55
C ILE A 72 6.70 -6.02 -0.84
N LYS A 73 7.74 -5.19 -0.87
CA LYS A 73 8.99 -5.42 -0.16
C LYS A 73 9.46 -4.08 0.40
N PHE A 74 10.08 -4.09 1.57
CA PHE A 74 10.66 -2.88 2.15
C PHE A 74 12.14 -2.81 1.78
N VAL A 75 12.55 -1.66 1.24
CA VAL A 75 13.94 -1.43 0.83
C VAL A 75 14.37 -0.07 1.39
N LYS A 76 15.18 -0.07 2.44
CA LYS A 76 15.74 1.16 3.03
C LYS A 76 14.67 2.22 3.28
N ARG A 77 13.61 1.85 3.99
CA ARG A 77 12.47 2.73 4.33
C ARG A 77 11.61 3.12 3.14
N ARG A 78 11.83 2.50 1.99
CA ARG A 78 11.01 2.68 0.80
C ARG A 78 10.20 1.43 0.56
N ILE A 79 9.17 1.56 -0.24
CA ILE A 79 8.30 0.44 -0.57
C ILE A 79 8.53 0.07 -2.03
N LEU A 80 8.82 -1.19 -2.28
CA LEU A 80 8.89 -1.73 -3.62
C LEU A 80 7.63 -2.54 -3.88
N ILE A 81 6.89 -2.18 -4.92
CA ILE A 81 5.70 -2.92 -5.33
C ILE A 81 6.15 -4.02 -6.27
N LYS A 82 5.99 -5.25 -5.83
CA LYS A 82 6.53 -6.40 -6.57
C LYS A 82 5.69 -6.70 -7.81
N ARG A 83 6.36 -7.12 -8.86
CA ARG A 83 5.72 -7.55 -10.09
C ARG A 83 5.05 -8.90 -9.85
N PRO A 84 3.76 -9.08 -10.27
CA PRO A 84 3.11 -10.37 -10.09
C PRO A 84 3.85 -11.48 -10.85
N ALA A 85 4.04 -12.62 -10.19
CA ALA A 85 4.70 -13.75 -10.82
C ALA A 85 3.95 -14.27 -12.05
N SER A 86 2.63 -14.10 -12.05
CA SER A 86 1.79 -14.55 -13.15
C SER A 86 2.02 -13.79 -14.46
N LEU A 87 2.77 -12.69 -14.42
CA LEU A 87 3.09 -11.91 -15.61
C LEU A 87 4.42 -12.29 -16.24
N VAL A 88 5.10 -13.24 -15.68
CA VAL A 88 6.39 -13.72 -16.19
C VAL A 88 6.22 -14.57 -17.44
#